data_c3eae2db8c1f0064afa690b7129b8ac2
#
_entry.id   c3eae2db8c1f0064afa690b7129b8ac2
#
_cell.length_a   1.000
_cell.length_b   1.000
_cell.length_c   1.000
_cell.angle_alpha   90.00
_cell.angle_beta   90.00
_cell.angle_gamma   90.00
#
_symmetry.space_group_name_H-M   'P 1'
#
loop_
_entity.id
_entity.type
_entity.pdbx_description
1 polymer ?
#
loop_
_entity_poly.entity_id
_entity_poly.type
_entity_poly.pdbx_seq_one_letter_code
_entity_poly.pdbx_strand_id
1 'polypeptide(L)'
;MALCGLISLGTLAWAEPGSFSVLMAGAKADSVSDDTAAIQKSLDDAAASGGRVQLPPGRYLVKGSLRIPPGVTLQGVMESPVWSEPLKGSVILATGGRGQEDGPALFELGHSSAVRGLTVWYPEQQTTNIFPYAWTFHLQGHDNTVENITLINSYNGVRIGPESNVRHRIRSVYGCVLRRGILVDGCSDIGRIENVQFHCHWWSAPEVGGTWKPVHEFMWKNCEAFIFGRTDWEYVNNTFVFPVNIGYRFIQTKAGAANGQFSGIGADEAQVCVKVEAIQPMGLLISNGQFVCMHGDTRIPVLVENTCQGSVRLVNCSFWGPNRQCVVSHSKSFVSLSDCYLSTTFGGKNTTRLPLVEADAGKLQVRGCSFGTDEPSVALRKGLQHAIVTENNGVRGAQIINEIGDQAVIANNEPEQKPR
;
A
#
# COMPACT_ATOMS: atom_id res chain seq x y z
N MET A 1 3.81 -14.26 73.45
CA MET A 1 3.01 -13.59 72.39
C MET A 1 3.92 -12.62 71.67
N ALA A 2 4.44 -13.01 70.51
CA ALA A 2 5.27 -12.16 69.67
C ALA A 2 4.43 -11.79 68.42
N LEU A 3 4.12 -10.51 68.25
CA LEU A 3 3.47 -9.96 67.09
C LEU A 3 4.51 -9.86 65.95
N CYS A 4 4.38 -10.67 64.89
CA CYS A 4 5.08 -10.50 63.64
C CYS A 4 4.32 -9.47 62.77
N GLY A 5 4.86 -8.27 62.65
CA GLY A 5 4.38 -7.27 61.69
C GLY A 5 4.82 -7.63 60.29
N LEU A 6 3.87 -7.93 59.40
CA LEU A 6 4.10 -8.06 57.95
C LEU A 6 4.31 -6.65 57.36
N ILE A 7 5.55 -6.33 57.02
CA ILE A 7 5.87 -5.17 56.16
C ILE A 7 5.61 -5.59 54.71
N SER A 8 4.54 -5.07 54.12
CA SER A 8 4.28 -5.16 52.70
C SER A 8 5.30 -4.29 51.96
N LEU A 9 6.33 -4.90 51.42
CA LEU A 9 7.22 -4.26 50.42
C LEU A 9 6.45 -4.09 49.13
N GLY A 10 5.85 -2.94 48.95
CA GLY A 10 5.36 -2.51 47.63
C GLY A 10 6.55 -2.44 46.68
N THR A 11 6.59 -3.31 45.67
CA THR A 11 7.53 -3.23 44.57
C THR A 11 7.30 -1.92 43.84
N LEU A 12 8.12 -0.92 44.11
CA LEU A 12 8.30 0.24 43.26
C LEU A 12 8.85 -0.30 41.91
N ALA A 13 7.98 -0.44 40.93
CA ALA A 13 8.41 -0.66 39.55
C ALA A 13 9.24 0.57 39.13
N TRP A 14 10.55 0.39 39.01
CA TRP A 14 11.43 1.41 38.47
C TRP A 14 11.02 1.67 37.04
N ALA A 15 10.47 2.85 36.73
CA ALA A 15 10.29 3.30 35.37
C ALA A 15 11.69 3.42 34.75
N GLU A 16 11.91 2.78 33.62
CA GLU A 16 13.17 2.98 32.88
C GLU A 16 13.37 4.47 32.58
N PRO A 17 14.59 5.02 32.75
CA PRO A 17 14.87 6.41 32.43
C PRO A 17 14.47 6.71 30.98
N GLY A 18 13.70 7.78 30.75
CA GLY A 18 13.18 8.16 29.43
C GLY A 18 11.89 7.42 28.99
N SER A 19 11.22 6.70 29.93
CA SER A 19 9.90 6.10 29.68
C SER A 19 8.79 6.94 30.35
N PHE A 20 7.83 7.38 29.52
CA PHE A 20 6.65 8.15 29.95
C PHE A 20 5.40 7.28 29.76
N SER A 21 4.38 7.46 30.58
CA SER A 21 3.12 6.71 30.46
C SER A 21 1.95 7.66 30.33
N VAL A 22 1.09 7.45 29.34
CA VAL A 22 -0.11 8.28 29.16
C VAL A 22 -1.08 8.19 30.35
N LEU A 23 -1.11 7.05 31.06
CA LEU A 23 -1.92 6.88 32.26
C LEU A 23 -1.42 7.76 33.41
N MET A 24 -0.11 7.96 33.53
CA MET A 24 0.47 8.87 34.52
C MET A 24 0.15 10.34 34.22
N ALA A 25 -0.06 10.68 32.98
CA ALA A 25 -0.51 12.00 32.56
C ALA A 25 -2.04 12.19 32.66
N GLY A 26 -2.76 11.15 33.08
CA GLY A 26 -4.19 11.23 33.39
C GLY A 26 -5.12 10.62 32.35
N ALA A 27 -4.60 9.94 31.31
CA ALA A 27 -5.43 9.19 30.37
C ALA A 27 -6.23 8.11 31.11
N LYS A 28 -7.48 7.90 30.69
CA LYS A 28 -8.42 6.96 31.32
C LYS A 28 -8.50 5.62 30.59
N ALA A 29 -8.32 5.61 29.29
CA ALA A 29 -8.42 4.41 28.45
C ALA A 29 -9.75 3.64 28.61
N ASP A 30 -10.85 4.35 28.86
CA ASP A 30 -12.16 3.80 29.22
C ASP A 30 -13.18 3.85 28.05
N SER A 31 -12.77 4.23 26.87
CA SER A 31 -13.59 4.43 25.66
C SER A 31 -14.53 5.64 25.70
N VAL A 32 -14.60 6.39 26.77
CA VAL A 32 -15.58 7.47 27.02
C VAL A 32 -14.92 8.81 27.26
N SER A 33 -13.91 8.83 28.12
CA SER A 33 -13.14 10.03 28.46
C SER A 33 -12.25 10.43 27.27
N ASP A 34 -12.22 11.74 26.98
CA ASP A 34 -11.31 12.26 25.95
C ASP A 34 -9.87 12.23 26.47
N ASP A 35 -9.06 11.35 25.94
CA ASP A 35 -7.66 11.14 26.33
C ASP A 35 -6.68 11.99 25.52
N THR A 36 -7.16 12.80 24.56
CA THR A 36 -6.32 13.58 23.62
C THR A 36 -5.28 14.43 24.37
N ALA A 37 -5.72 15.21 25.36
CA ALA A 37 -4.83 16.10 26.11
C ALA A 37 -3.81 15.35 26.97
N ALA A 38 -4.20 14.24 27.60
CA ALA A 38 -3.30 13.43 28.43
C ALA A 38 -2.23 12.73 27.59
N ILE A 39 -2.60 12.18 26.42
CA ILE A 39 -1.65 11.58 25.48
C ILE A 39 -0.70 12.67 24.98
N GLN A 40 -1.20 13.82 24.52
CA GLN A 40 -0.37 14.91 24.03
C GLN A 40 0.59 15.42 25.11
N LYS A 41 0.13 15.57 26.35
CA LYS A 41 0.98 15.96 27.47
C LYS A 41 2.16 15.00 27.66
N SER A 42 1.93 13.68 27.62
CA SER A 42 3.01 12.69 27.75
C SER A 42 4.01 12.78 26.59
N LEU A 43 3.54 13.07 25.38
CA LEU A 43 4.38 13.27 24.20
C LEU A 43 5.23 14.55 24.35
N ASP A 44 4.64 15.63 24.81
CA ASP A 44 5.34 16.90 25.03
C ASP A 44 6.35 16.80 26.19
N ASP A 45 6.02 16.10 27.26
CA ASP A 45 6.94 15.84 28.39
C ASP A 45 8.17 15.01 27.93
N ALA A 46 8.00 14.11 26.97
CA ALA A 46 9.09 13.32 26.40
C ALA A 46 9.95 14.12 25.41
N ALA A 47 9.46 15.23 24.88
CA ALA A 47 10.15 15.98 23.82
C ALA A 47 11.51 16.52 24.24
N ALA A 48 11.70 16.90 25.49
CA ALA A 48 12.92 17.51 25.99
C ALA A 48 14.13 16.55 26.02
N SER A 49 13.90 15.26 26.26
CA SER A 49 14.95 14.23 26.36
C SER A 49 14.92 13.22 25.23
N GLY A 50 13.90 13.25 24.36
CA GLY A 50 13.51 12.12 23.56
C GLY A 50 12.97 10.99 24.43
N GLY A 51 12.58 9.89 23.86
CA GLY A 51 12.19 8.72 24.63
C GLY A 51 10.92 8.05 24.17
N ARG A 52 10.44 7.13 25.02
CA ARG A 52 9.29 6.29 24.73
C ARG A 52 8.10 6.69 25.59
N VAL A 53 7.00 7.02 24.93
CA VAL A 53 5.69 7.21 25.58
C VAL A 53 4.92 5.91 25.49
N GLN A 54 4.69 5.28 26.63
CA GLN A 54 3.94 4.03 26.73
C GLN A 54 2.43 4.31 26.63
N LEU A 55 1.79 3.56 25.73
CA LEU A 55 0.34 3.48 25.58
C LEU A 55 -0.10 2.07 26.05
N PRO A 56 -0.35 1.83 27.35
CA PRO A 56 -0.75 0.52 27.86
C PRO A 56 -2.03 -0.02 27.21
N PRO A 57 -2.39 -1.32 27.44
CA PRO A 57 -3.65 -1.84 26.96
C PRO A 57 -4.84 -1.00 27.43
N GLY A 58 -5.75 -0.68 26.52
CA GLY A 58 -6.94 0.12 26.78
C GLY A 58 -7.51 0.75 25.53
N ARG A 59 -8.66 1.40 25.66
CA ARG A 59 -9.37 2.04 24.55
C ARG A 59 -9.38 3.55 24.77
N TYR A 60 -8.50 4.24 24.06
CA TYR A 60 -8.28 5.69 24.21
C TYR A 60 -9.12 6.47 23.22
N LEU A 61 -10.10 7.24 23.70
CA LEU A 61 -10.88 8.15 22.86
C LEU A 61 -10.05 9.39 22.52
N VAL A 62 -9.84 9.62 21.23
CA VAL A 62 -9.07 10.76 20.71
C VAL A 62 -9.97 11.60 19.79
N LYS A 63 -10.23 12.84 20.20
CA LYS A 63 -11.10 13.79 19.47
C LYS A 63 -10.33 14.80 18.63
N GLY A 64 -9.00 14.83 18.74
CA GLY A 64 -8.15 15.76 18.03
C GLY A 64 -6.99 15.09 17.32
N SER A 65 -6.06 15.90 16.83
CA SER A 65 -4.78 15.48 16.28
C SER A 65 -3.75 15.33 17.40
N LEU A 66 -2.84 14.36 17.26
CA LEU A 66 -1.72 14.10 18.17
C LEU A 66 -0.41 14.40 17.43
N ARG A 67 0.38 15.31 17.95
CA ARG A 67 1.71 15.63 17.44
C ARG A 67 2.75 14.79 18.15
N ILE A 68 3.51 13.99 17.38
CA ILE A 68 4.64 13.20 17.89
C ILE A 68 5.91 14.05 17.71
N PRO A 69 6.50 14.56 18.79
CA PRO A 69 7.68 15.42 18.68
C PRO A 69 8.90 14.68 18.11
N PRO A 70 9.90 15.42 17.57
CA PRO A 70 11.14 14.83 17.11
C PRO A 70 11.82 13.94 18.17
N GLY A 71 12.30 12.78 17.76
CA GLY A 71 12.99 11.82 18.63
C GLY A 71 12.09 11.07 19.62
N VAL A 72 10.77 11.23 19.56
CA VAL A 72 9.80 10.57 20.45
C VAL A 72 9.14 9.38 19.76
N THR A 73 8.97 8.29 20.50
CA THR A 73 8.21 7.11 20.09
C THR A 73 6.95 6.95 20.92
N LEU A 74 5.77 6.94 20.28
CA LEU A 74 4.54 6.45 20.92
C LEU A 74 4.47 4.93 20.76
N GLN A 75 4.46 4.20 21.87
CA GLN A 75 4.57 2.74 21.89
C GLN A 75 3.35 2.11 22.58
N GLY A 76 2.53 1.43 21.80
CA GLY A 76 1.52 0.50 22.28
C GLY A 76 2.06 -0.92 22.50
N VAL A 77 1.17 -1.86 22.83
CA VAL A 77 1.52 -3.25 23.17
C VAL A 77 0.97 -4.29 22.19
N MET A 78 0.46 -3.85 21.06
CA MET A 78 -0.15 -4.73 20.06
C MET A 78 0.84 -5.15 18.99
N GLU A 79 0.76 -6.41 18.54
CA GLU A 79 1.47 -6.91 17.38
C GLU A 79 0.48 -7.12 16.23
N SER A 80 0.75 -6.51 15.08
CA SER A 80 -0.04 -6.71 13.86
C SER A 80 0.29 -8.05 13.16
N PRO A 81 -0.65 -8.65 12.44
CA PRO A 81 -2.05 -8.24 12.24
C PRO A 81 -2.97 -8.69 13.37
N VAL A 82 -3.97 -7.87 13.70
CA VAL A 82 -5.03 -8.22 14.66
C VAL A 82 -6.37 -8.10 13.98
N TRP A 83 -6.98 -9.22 13.62
CA TRP A 83 -8.27 -9.23 12.94
C TRP A 83 -9.40 -9.78 13.79
N SER A 84 -9.21 -10.92 14.48
CA SER A 84 -10.28 -11.61 15.20
C SER A 84 -10.70 -10.92 16.51
N GLU A 85 -9.79 -10.19 17.15
CA GLU A 85 -10.01 -9.49 18.41
C GLU A 85 -9.39 -8.07 18.33
N PRO A 86 -9.87 -7.22 17.40
CA PRO A 86 -9.19 -5.99 17.04
C PRO A 86 -9.19 -4.93 18.14
N LEU A 87 -10.05 -5.05 19.15
CA LEU A 87 -10.16 -4.07 20.23
C LEU A 87 -9.42 -4.49 21.51
N LYS A 88 -8.53 -5.49 21.44
CA LYS A 88 -7.57 -5.81 22.50
C LYS A 88 -6.26 -5.04 22.34
N GLY A 89 -5.52 -4.89 23.44
CA GLY A 89 -4.27 -4.15 23.46
C GLY A 89 -4.47 -2.64 23.46
N SER A 90 -3.59 -1.89 22.82
CA SER A 90 -3.65 -0.43 22.75
C SER A 90 -4.49 0.00 21.54
N VAL A 91 -5.66 0.55 21.79
CA VAL A 91 -6.64 0.93 20.76
C VAL A 91 -6.92 2.43 20.83
N ILE A 92 -6.74 3.12 19.71
CA ILE A 92 -7.16 4.52 19.52
C ILE A 92 -8.54 4.54 18.87
N LEU A 93 -9.51 5.14 19.56
CA LEU A 93 -10.85 5.45 19.05
C LEU A 93 -10.84 6.87 18.51
N ALA A 94 -10.66 7.03 17.19
CA ALA A 94 -10.57 8.35 16.56
C ALA A 94 -11.95 8.87 16.17
N THR A 95 -12.36 10.01 16.74
CA THR A 95 -13.67 10.62 16.46
C THR A 95 -13.57 12.05 15.91
N GLY A 96 -12.37 12.65 15.92
CA GLY A 96 -12.14 13.97 15.35
C GLY A 96 -12.11 14.00 13.83
N GLY A 97 -12.46 15.13 13.22
CA GLY A 97 -12.26 15.39 11.79
C GLY A 97 -13.22 14.67 10.83
N ARG A 98 -14.35 14.16 11.32
CA ARG A 98 -15.37 13.53 10.47
C ARG A 98 -15.85 14.49 9.38
N GLY A 99 -15.83 14.03 8.13
CA GLY A 99 -16.21 14.83 6.96
C GLY A 99 -15.10 15.78 6.46
N GLN A 100 -13.91 15.76 7.04
CA GLN A 100 -12.81 16.68 6.72
C GLN A 100 -11.60 15.92 6.17
N GLU A 101 -11.56 15.67 4.86
CA GLU A 101 -10.45 14.94 4.23
C GLU A 101 -9.12 15.73 4.29
N ASP A 102 -9.18 17.05 4.18
CA ASP A 102 -8.01 17.94 4.15
C ASP A 102 -7.64 18.50 5.54
N GLY A 103 -8.21 17.96 6.61
CA GLY A 103 -7.90 18.34 7.99
C GLY A 103 -6.51 17.86 8.44
N PRO A 104 -6.12 18.21 9.69
CA PRO A 104 -4.90 17.68 10.30
C PRO A 104 -5.00 16.15 10.46
N ALA A 105 -3.85 15.47 10.30
CA ALA A 105 -3.82 14.02 10.50
C ALA A 105 -4.07 13.65 11.97
N LEU A 106 -4.51 12.43 12.21
CA LEU A 106 -4.66 11.93 13.58
C LEU A 106 -3.31 11.94 14.31
N PHE A 107 -2.24 11.49 13.61
CA PHE A 107 -0.87 11.53 14.10
C PHE A 107 0.03 12.34 13.15
N GLU A 108 0.57 13.45 13.65
CA GLU A 108 1.54 14.28 12.95
C GLU A 108 2.96 13.98 13.48
N LEU A 109 3.80 13.36 12.64
CA LEU A 109 5.12 12.87 13.05
C LEU A 109 6.23 13.85 12.66
N GLY A 110 6.96 14.37 13.64
CA GLY A 110 8.19 15.16 13.44
C GLY A 110 9.41 14.28 13.09
N HIS A 111 10.59 14.88 12.90
CA HIS A 111 11.82 14.14 12.56
C HIS A 111 12.15 13.03 13.54
N SER A 112 12.60 11.88 13.05
CA SER A 112 13.07 10.74 13.85
C SER A 112 12.07 10.24 14.89
N SER A 113 10.78 10.43 14.64
CA SER A 113 9.71 9.99 15.53
C SER A 113 9.06 8.69 15.03
N ALA A 114 8.40 8.00 15.95
CA ALA A 114 7.76 6.73 15.63
C ALA A 114 6.41 6.54 16.31
N VAL A 115 5.51 5.80 15.65
CA VAL A 115 4.30 5.22 16.25
C VAL A 115 4.30 3.72 16.02
N ARG A 116 4.14 2.94 17.10
CA ARG A 116 4.25 1.48 17.05
C ARG A 116 3.21 0.77 17.93
N GLY A 117 2.80 -0.41 17.48
CA GLY A 117 2.11 -1.39 18.33
C GLY A 117 0.71 -0.98 18.76
N LEU A 118 -0.14 -0.43 17.87
CA LEU A 118 -1.49 -0.03 18.23
C LEU A 118 -2.51 -0.28 17.10
N THR A 119 -3.76 -0.31 17.49
CA THR A 119 -4.90 -0.35 16.57
C THR A 119 -5.56 1.03 16.50
N VAL A 120 -5.95 1.45 15.29
CA VAL A 120 -6.74 2.68 15.06
C VAL A 120 -8.10 2.29 14.52
N TRP A 121 -9.15 2.78 15.17
CA TRP A 121 -10.54 2.60 14.75
C TRP A 121 -11.28 3.94 14.76
N TYR A 122 -12.01 4.20 13.68
CA TYR A 122 -12.94 5.33 13.55
C TYR A 122 -14.37 4.82 13.80
N PRO A 123 -14.86 4.85 15.06
CA PRO A 123 -16.13 4.23 15.43
C PRO A 123 -17.36 4.90 14.81
N GLU A 124 -17.22 6.13 14.35
CA GLU A 124 -18.32 6.87 13.69
C GLU A 124 -18.41 6.60 12.17
N GLN A 125 -17.49 5.83 11.58
CA GLN A 125 -17.60 5.37 10.21
C GLN A 125 -18.78 4.42 10.03
N GLN A 126 -19.47 4.55 8.89
CA GLN A 126 -20.62 3.73 8.54
C GLN A 126 -20.38 3.04 7.21
N THR A 127 -20.58 1.74 7.14
CA THR A 127 -20.30 0.95 5.93
C THR A 127 -21.17 1.33 4.73
N THR A 128 -22.38 1.85 4.98
CA THR A 128 -23.33 2.29 3.94
C THR A 128 -23.25 3.79 3.63
N ASN A 129 -22.53 4.55 4.46
CA ASN A 129 -22.32 5.99 4.28
C ASN A 129 -20.92 6.34 4.78
N ILE A 130 -19.92 6.13 3.94
CA ILE A 130 -18.52 6.34 4.29
C ILE A 130 -18.21 7.83 4.33
N PHE A 131 -17.73 8.30 5.47
CA PHE A 131 -17.32 9.69 5.69
C PHE A 131 -15.85 9.89 5.35
N PRO A 132 -15.48 11.00 4.67
CA PRO A 132 -14.10 11.42 4.57
C PRO A 132 -13.49 11.70 5.96
N TYR A 133 -12.22 11.32 6.12
CA TYR A 133 -11.35 11.70 7.23
C TYR A 133 -9.97 12.04 6.67
N ALA A 134 -9.25 12.90 7.37
CA ALA A 134 -7.86 13.20 7.09
C ALA A 134 -6.99 11.94 7.20
N TRP A 135 -5.70 12.08 6.95
CA TRP A 135 -4.75 10.99 7.08
C TRP A 135 -4.66 10.48 8.53
N THR A 136 -4.55 9.18 8.69
CA THR A 136 -4.31 8.60 10.01
C THR A 136 -2.90 8.94 10.50
N PHE A 137 -1.90 8.84 9.61
CA PHE A 137 -0.51 9.23 9.89
C PHE A 137 -0.02 10.18 8.82
N HIS A 138 0.62 11.27 9.26
CA HIS A 138 1.35 12.20 8.40
C HIS A 138 2.80 12.32 8.88
N LEU A 139 3.73 11.86 8.05
CA LEU A 139 5.16 11.88 8.29
C LEU A 139 5.77 13.12 7.65
N GLN A 140 6.14 14.09 8.47
CA GLN A 140 6.59 15.43 8.04
C GLN A 140 8.10 15.59 8.09
N GLY A 141 8.85 14.51 8.31
CA GLY A 141 10.29 14.63 8.50
C GLY A 141 11.10 13.43 8.07
N HIS A 142 12.39 13.49 8.40
CA HIS A 142 13.33 12.40 8.15
C HIS A 142 13.20 11.28 9.18
N ASP A 143 13.53 10.03 8.79
CA ASP A 143 13.69 8.88 9.70
C ASP A 143 12.42 8.51 10.48
N ASN A 144 11.24 8.79 9.94
CA ASN A 144 9.99 8.43 10.59
C ASN A 144 9.68 6.94 10.48
N THR A 145 9.04 6.40 11.51
CA THR A 145 8.63 4.98 11.54
C THR A 145 7.14 4.84 11.92
N VAL A 146 6.42 4.03 11.15
CA VAL A 146 5.09 3.51 11.48
C VAL A 146 5.16 1.98 11.40
N GLU A 147 4.98 1.32 12.56
CA GLU A 147 5.25 -0.12 12.66
C GLU A 147 4.25 -0.85 13.57
N ASN A 148 3.87 -2.08 13.19
CA ASN A 148 2.92 -2.90 13.94
C ASN A 148 1.58 -2.18 14.18
N ILE A 149 0.95 -1.72 13.11
CA ILE A 149 -0.30 -0.96 13.15
C ILE A 149 -1.43 -1.77 12.52
N THR A 150 -2.58 -1.77 13.18
CA THR A 150 -3.84 -2.25 12.59
C THR A 150 -4.78 -1.08 12.34
N LEU A 151 -5.20 -0.89 11.09
CA LEU A 151 -6.18 0.13 10.66
C LEU A 151 -7.53 -0.55 10.43
N ILE A 152 -8.50 -0.31 11.30
CA ILE A 152 -9.81 -1.00 11.18
C ILE A 152 -10.60 -0.48 9.96
N ASN A 153 -10.65 0.86 9.80
CA ASN A 153 -11.47 1.50 8.76
C ASN A 153 -11.01 2.93 8.47
N SER A 154 -9.73 3.13 8.34
CA SER A 154 -9.16 4.45 8.03
C SER A 154 -9.58 4.90 6.63
N TYR A 155 -10.05 6.16 6.50
CA TYR A 155 -10.34 6.71 5.17
C TYR A 155 -9.05 6.91 4.38
N ASN A 156 -8.06 7.59 4.98
CA ASN A 156 -6.70 7.70 4.47
C ASN A 156 -5.72 7.14 5.51
N GLY A 157 -4.79 6.28 5.09
CA GLY A 157 -3.83 5.61 5.97
C GLY A 157 -2.60 6.44 6.31
N VAL A 158 -1.52 6.33 5.51
CA VAL A 158 -0.23 6.95 5.79
C VAL A 158 0.16 7.91 4.66
N ARG A 159 0.50 9.15 5.02
CA ARG A 159 1.09 10.14 4.12
C ARG A 159 2.54 10.41 4.52
N ILE A 160 3.45 10.31 3.57
CA ILE A 160 4.85 10.70 3.71
C ILE A 160 5.07 11.91 2.81
N GLY A 161 5.47 13.04 3.40
CA GLY A 161 5.61 14.31 2.69
C GLY A 161 4.28 15.03 2.42
N PRO A 162 4.26 16.02 1.52
CA PRO A 162 5.24 16.40 0.48
C PRO A 162 6.48 17.18 0.99
N GLU A 163 6.58 17.42 2.27
CA GLU A 163 7.76 18.02 2.88
C GLU A 163 8.99 17.15 2.60
N SER A 164 10.17 17.78 2.48
CA SER A 164 11.42 17.04 2.26
C SER A 164 11.63 15.99 3.33
N ASN A 165 11.76 14.74 2.91
CA ASN A 165 11.92 13.60 3.81
C ASN A 165 12.93 12.59 3.23
N VAL A 166 13.44 11.73 4.10
CA VAL A 166 14.32 10.62 3.76
C VAL A 166 14.13 9.48 4.74
N ARG A 167 14.41 8.28 4.32
CA ARG A 167 14.52 7.05 5.12
C ARG A 167 13.30 6.74 5.98
N HIS A 168 12.10 7.06 5.50
CA HIS A 168 10.89 6.60 6.17
C HIS A 168 10.83 5.07 6.21
N ARG A 169 10.16 4.53 7.23
CA ARG A 169 9.97 3.10 7.43
C ARG A 169 8.52 2.82 7.80
N ILE A 170 7.82 2.15 6.89
CA ILE A 170 6.47 1.62 7.11
C ILE A 170 6.57 0.11 7.14
N ARG A 171 6.23 -0.52 8.26
CA ARG A 171 6.40 -1.95 8.42
C ARG A 171 5.25 -2.58 9.20
N SER A 172 4.77 -3.76 8.75
CA SER A 172 3.71 -4.51 9.43
C SER A 172 2.48 -3.65 9.71
N VAL A 173 1.98 -2.97 8.63
CA VAL A 173 0.75 -2.19 8.66
C VAL A 173 -0.34 -2.96 7.94
N TYR A 174 -1.39 -3.28 8.67
CA TYR A 174 -2.49 -4.10 8.19
C TYR A 174 -3.82 -3.38 8.41
N GLY A 175 -4.80 -3.64 7.55
CA GLY A 175 -6.11 -3.07 7.82
C GLY A 175 -6.98 -2.80 6.60
N CYS A 176 -8.09 -2.12 6.84
CA CYS A 176 -8.97 -1.60 5.82
C CYS A 176 -8.71 -0.11 5.64
N VAL A 177 -8.26 0.27 4.45
CA VAL A 177 -8.10 1.66 4.03
C VAL A 177 -9.09 1.94 2.91
N LEU A 178 -9.90 2.98 3.08
CA LEU A 178 -11.08 3.17 2.24
C LEU A 178 -10.76 3.95 0.96
N ARG A 179 -9.94 4.99 1.05
CA ARG A 179 -9.67 5.91 -0.07
C ARG A 179 -8.21 5.93 -0.52
N ARG A 180 -7.26 6.12 0.40
CA ARG A 180 -5.82 6.10 0.11
C ARG A 180 -5.10 5.32 1.20
N GLY A 181 -4.29 4.35 0.77
CA GLY A 181 -3.52 3.56 1.73
C GLY A 181 -2.23 4.25 2.16
N ILE A 182 -1.20 4.20 1.34
CA ILE A 182 0.08 4.89 1.58
C ILE A 182 0.38 5.82 0.41
N LEU A 183 0.72 7.07 0.72
CA LEU A 183 1.21 8.05 -0.26
C LEU A 183 2.62 8.47 0.12
N VAL A 184 3.55 8.35 -0.83
CA VAL A 184 4.94 8.81 -0.69
C VAL A 184 5.18 9.95 -1.64
N ASP A 185 5.67 11.10 -1.13
CA ASP A 185 6.12 12.23 -1.93
C ASP A 185 7.26 12.98 -1.24
N GLY A 186 8.09 13.69 -1.99
CA GLY A 186 9.18 14.49 -1.45
C GLY A 186 10.33 13.70 -0.81
N CYS A 187 10.41 12.38 -1.01
CA CYS A 187 11.48 11.53 -0.49
C CYS A 187 12.69 11.57 -1.43
N SER A 188 13.85 12.01 -0.92
CA SER A 188 15.07 12.13 -1.71
C SER A 188 16.10 11.03 -1.45
N ASP A 189 15.84 10.11 -0.52
CA ASP A 189 16.76 9.03 -0.18
C ASP A 189 16.06 7.90 0.58
N ILE A 190 16.00 6.75 -0.04
CA ILE A 190 15.67 5.41 0.44
C ILE A 190 14.50 5.30 1.43
N GLY A 191 13.29 5.26 0.92
CA GLY A 191 12.11 4.84 1.69
C GLY A 191 12.00 3.30 1.77
N ARG A 192 11.26 2.80 2.78
CA ARG A 192 10.97 1.37 2.94
C ARG A 192 9.53 1.13 3.35
N ILE A 193 8.83 0.29 2.57
CA ILE A 193 7.49 -0.19 2.86
C ILE A 193 7.53 -1.72 2.83
N GLU A 194 7.28 -2.36 3.98
CA GLU A 194 7.49 -3.80 4.15
C GLU A 194 6.32 -4.47 4.90
N ASN A 195 5.85 -5.64 4.43
CA ASN A 195 4.80 -6.41 5.09
C ASN A 195 3.54 -5.59 5.34
N VAL A 196 2.97 -5.01 4.29
CA VAL A 196 1.74 -4.23 4.36
C VAL A 196 0.61 -4.95 3.64
N GLN A 197 -0.54 -5.09 4.31
CA GLN A 197 -1.71 -5.68 3.68
C GLN A 197 -2.96 -4.84 3.95
N PHE A 198 -3.63 -4.41 2.87
CA PHE A 198 -4.91 -3.73 2.97
C PHE A 198 -6.04 -4.64 2.46
N HIS A 199 -7.07 -4.82 3.31
CA HIS A 199 -8.16 -5.72 3.01
C HIS A 199 -9.43 -5.28 3.75
N CYS A 200 -10.58 -5.31 3.08
CA CYS A 200 -11.87 -4.91 3.66
C CYS A 200 -12.32 -5.77 4.86
N HIS A 201 -11.74 -6.96 5.05
CA HIS A 201 -12.03 -7.84 6.17
C HIS A 201 -11.79 -7.22 7.55
N TRP A 202 -10.80 -6.33 7.69
CA TRP A 202 -10.50 -5.73 8.99
C TRP A 202 -11.67 -4.95 9.58
N TRP A 203 -12.52 -4.38 8.73
CA TRP A 203 -13.76 -3.74 9.20
C TRP A 203 -14.95 -4.71 9.32
N SER A 204 -14.78 -5.98 9.05
CA SER A 204 -15.86 -6.97 9.14
C SER A 204 -15.84 -7.80 10.43
N ALA A 205 -14.92 -7.53 11.36
CA ALA A 205 -14.90 -8.18 12.65
C ALA A 205 -16.14 -7.79 13.49
N PRO A 206 -16.73 -8.74 14.25
CA PRO A 206 -18.00 -8.49 14.97
C PRO A 206 -18.01 -7.29 15.89
N GLU A 207 -16.91 -7.05 16.60
CA GLU A 207 -16.81 -5.94 17.57
C GLU A 207 -16.83 -4.55 16.93
N VAL A 208 -16.45 -4.43 15.66
CA VAL A 208 -16.35 -3.14 14.95
C VAL A 208 -17.52 -2.86 14.03
N GLY A 209 -18.49 -3.79 13.95
CA GLY A 209 -19.81 -3.58 13.35
C GLY A 209 -19.84 -3.33 11.83
N GLY A 210 -18.75 -3.65 11.14
CA GLY A 210 -18.67 -3.47 9.69
C GLY A 210 -19.35 -4.62 8.93
N THR A 211 -19.70 -4.36 7.67
CA THR A 211 -20.27 -5.35 6.76
C THR A 211 -19.45 -5.42 5.48
N TRP A 212 -19.15 -6.64 5.04
CA TRP A 212 -18.28 -6.92 3.89
C TRP A 212 -18.70 -6.18 2.61
N LYS A 213 -19.91 -6.44 2.12
CA LYS A 213 -20.32 -6.04 0.77
C LYS A 213 -20.22 -4.54 0.49
N PRO A 214 -20.75 -3.64 1.32
CA PRO A 214 -20.65 -2.19 1.05
C PRO A 214 -19.20 -1.69 1.08
N VAL A 215 -18.38 -2.21 2.00
CA VAL A 215 -16.97 -1.80 2.13
C VAL A 215 -16.16 -2.28 0.92
N HIS A 216 -16.37 -3.54 0.52
CA HIS A 216 -15.79 -4.11 -0.68
C HIS A 216 -16.14 -3.28 -1.93
N GLU A 217 -17.43 -2.96 -2.13
CA GLU A 217 -17.89 -2.14 -3.25
C GLU A 217 -17.29 -0.72 -3.23
N PHE A 218 -17.15 -0.13 -2.05
CA PHE A 218 -16.53 1.18 -1.94
C PHE A 218 -15.05 1.14 -2.30
N MET A 219 -14.30 0.16 -1.79
CA MET A 219 -12.86 0.06 -2.02
C MET A 219 -12.53 -0.19 -3.50
N TRP A 220 -13.16 -1.14 -4.17
CA TRP A 220 -12.83 -1.38 -5.58
C TRP A 220 -13.21 -0.22 -6.52
N LYS A 221 -14.12 0.68 -6.09
CA LYS A 221 -14.48 1.90 -6.84
C LYS A 221 -13.57 3.09 -6.53
N ASN A 222 -13.05 3.19 -5.31
CA ASN A 222 -12.47 4.43 -4.81
C ASN A 222 -11.04 4.30 -4.25
N CYS A 223 -10.63 3.11 -3.82
CA CYS A 223 -9.35 2.96 -3.12
C CYS A 223 -8.16 3.01 -4.08
N GLU A 224 -7.16 3.83 -3.75
CA GLU A 224 -5.83 3.84 -4.31
C GLU A 224 -4.85 3.43 -3.20
N ALA A 225 -4.35 2.18 -3.25
CA ALA A 225 -3.70 1.62 -2.07
C ALA A 225 -2.28 2.13 -1.83
N PHE A 226 -1.45 2.17 -2.88
CA PHE A 226 -0.07 2.62 -2.79
C PHE A 226 0.19 3.66 -3.88
N ILE A 227 0.51 4.89 -3.48
CA ILE A 227 0.68 6.04 -4.38
C ILE A 227 2.10 6.57 -4.22
N PHE A 228 2.83 6.67 -5.34
CA PHE A 228 4.21 7.14 -5.37
C PHE A 228 4.34 8.38 -6.25
N GLY A 229 4.59 9.52 -5.63
CA GLY A 229 5.08 10.75 -6.24
C GLY A 229 6.60 10.74 -6.27
N ARG A 230 7.26 11.83 -5.84
CA ARG A 230 8.71 11.85 -5.77
C ARG A 230 9.23 10.94 -4.66
N THR A 231 9.98 9.91 -5.06
CA THR A 231 10.82 9.11 -4.15
C THR A 231 12.02 8.56 -4.91
N ASP A 232 13.19 8.56 -4.25
CA ASP A 232 14.41 8.01 -4.80
C ASP A 232 14.75 6.70 -4.10
N TRP A 233 14.94 5.63 -4.89
CA TRP A 233 15.29 4.30 -4.41
C TRP A 233 14.28 3.75 -3.38
N GLU A 234 13.01 3.88 -3.67
CA GLU A 234 11.98 3.26 -2.82
C GLU A 234 12.09 1.75 -2.83
N TYR A 235 12.07 1.13 -1.65
CA TYR A 235 12.00 -0.32 -1.50
C TYR A 235 10.62 -0.73 -0.98
N VAL A 236 9.86 -1.47 -1.81
CA VAL A 236 8.55 -1.99 -1.43
C VAL A 236 8.57 -3.51 -1.50
N ASN A 237 8.35 -4.18 -0.36
CA ASN A 237 8.47 -5.63 -0.25
C ASN A 237 7.26 -6.25 0.46
N ASN A 238 6.75 -7.37 -0.08
CA ASN A 238 5.68 -8.17 0.54
C ASN A 238 4.45 -7.31 0.89
N THR A 239 3.90 -6.65 -0.12
CA THR A 239 2.70 -5.82 0.05
C THR A 239 1.54 -6.37 -0.77
N PHE A 240 0.32 -6.22 -0.24
CA PHE A 240 -0.88 -6.76 -0.88
C PHE A 240 -2.09 -5.88 -0.61
N VAL A 241 -3.02 -5.82 -1.57
CA VAL A 241 -4.31 -5.14 -1.41
C VAL A 241 -5.45 -5.89 -2.09
N PHE A 242 -6.61 -5.91 -1.40
CA PHE A 242 -7.86 -6.51 -1.87
C PHE A 242 -9.09 -5.88 -1.17
N PRO A 243 -10.18 -5.54 -1.87
CA PRO A 243 -10.23 -5.16 -3.28
C PRO A 243 -9.70 -3.75 -3.47
N VAL A 244 -9.52 -3.30 -4.72
CA VAL A 244 -8.94 -1.98 -4.96
C VAL A 244 -9.36 -1.39 -6.32
N ASN A 245 -9.43 -0.06 -6.42
CA ASN A 245 -9.52 0.62 -7.71
C ASN A 245 -8.15 0.59 -8.42
N ILE A 246 -7.12 1.17 -7.77
CA ILE A 246 -5.75 1.14 -8.26
C ILE A 246 -4.85 0.61 -7.14
N GLY A 247 -4.13 -0.50 -7.41
CA GLY A 247 -3.22 -1.10 -6.44
C GLY A 247 -1.99 -0.24 -6.17
N TYR A 248 -1.17 -0.03 -7.20
CA TYR A 248 0.07 0.76 -7.16
C TYR A 248 0.01 1.84 -8.23
N ARG A 249 0.05 3.12 -7.83
CA ARG A 249 -0.05 4.26 -8.72
C ARG A 249 1.21 5.11 -8.67
N PHE A 250 1.82 5.36 -9.82
CA PHE A 250 3.02 6.18 -9.96
C PHE A 250 2.68 7.48 -10.69
N ILE A 251 2.87 8.61 -10.01
CA ILE A 251 2.41 9.92 -10.49
C ILE A 251 3.54 10.95 -10.56
N GLN A 252 3.33 11.98 -11.37
CA GLN A 252 4.13 13.20 -11.33
C GLN A 252 3.56 14.16 -10.30
N THR A 253 4.38 14.57 -9.33
CA THR A 253 4.06 15.65 -8.38
C THR A 253 4.90 16.89 -8.66
N LYS A 254 4.71 17.93 -7.85
CA LYS A 254 5.60 19.11 -7.89
C LYS A 254 7.04 18.76 -7.51
N ALA A 255 7.25 17.80 -6.64
CA ALA A 255 8.57 17.34 -6.20
C ALA A 255 9.25 16.43 -7.25
N GLY A 256 8.49 15.80 -8.14
CA GLY A 256 9.02 14.92 -9.18
C GLY A 256 8.23 13.61 -9.30
N ALA A 257 8.89 12.58 -9.83
CA ALA A 257 8.38 11.22 -9.97
C ALA A 257 9.23 10.23 -9.18
N ALA A 258 8.76 8.98 -9.06
CA ALA A 258 9.43 7.92 -8.33
C ALA A 258 10.50 7.19 -9.16
N ASN A 259 11.40 6.50 -8.47
CA ASN A 259 12.10 5.31 -8.91
C ASN A 259 12.20 4.31 -7.74
N GLY A 260 12.36 3.02 -8.03
CA GLY A 260 12.47 2.06 -6.92
C GLY A 260 12.34 0.60 -7.33
N GLN A 261 12.39 -0.24 -6.32
CA GLN A 261 12.32 -1.70 -6.43
C GLN A 261 11.10 -2.21 -5.66
N PHE A 262 10.25 -2.96 -6.36
CA PHE A 262 8.98 -3.47 -5.86
C PHE A 262 9.00 -4.99 -5.99
N SER A 263 9.11 -5.71 -4.89
CA SER A 263 9.24 -7.17 -4.88
C SER A 263 8.16 -7.85 -4.04
N GLY A 264 7.58 -8.93 -4.58
CA GLY A 264 6.51 -9.65 -3.88
C GLY A 264 5.27 -8.78 -3.66
N ILE A 265 4.92 -7.94 -4.62
CA ILE A 265 3.76 -7.06 -4.55
C ILE A 265 2.53 -7.75 -5.16
N GLY A 266 1.36 -7.52 -4.58
CA GLY A 266 0.10 -8.09 -5.06
C GLY A 266 -1.08 -7.13 -5.02
N ALA A 267 -1.94 -7.23 -6.04
CA ALA A 267 -3.24 -6.58 -6.05
C ALA A 267 -4.28 -7.54 -6.64
N ASP A 268 -5.37 -7.72 -5.91
CA ASP A 268 -6.44 -8.63 -6.29
C ASP A 268 -7.79 -7.90 -6.33
N GLU A 269 -8.67 -8.37 -7.22
CA GLU A 269 -9.95 -7.73 -7.52
C GLU A 269 -9.82 -6.22 -7.83
N ALA A 270 -8.78 -5.85 -8.60
CA ALA A 270 -8.52 -4.48 -9.01
C ALA A 270 -9.27 -4.08 -10.31
N GLN A 271 -9.32 -2.78 -10.59
CA GLN A 271 -9.50 -2.26 -11.94
C GLN A 271 -8.15 -2.14 -12.67
N VAL A 272 -7.13 -1.64 -11.96
CA VAL A 272 -5.75 -1.57 -12.42
C VAL A 272 -4.83 -1.93 -11.25
N CYS A 273 -3.99 -2.96 -11.39
CA CYS A 273 -3.09 -3.34 -10.32
C CYS A 273 -1.88 -2.39 -10.22
N VAL A 274 -1.29 -2.03 -11.37
CA VAL A 274 -0.14 -1.11 -11.46
C VAL A 274 -0.42 -0.08 -12.53
N LYS A 275 -0.57 1.19 -12.15
CA LYS A 275 -0.76 2.33 -13.07
C LYS A 275 0.45 3.24 -13.03
N VAL A 276 1.13 3.41 -14.18
CA VAL A 276 2.34 4.20 -14.30
C VAL A 276 2.09 5.41 -15.19
N GLU A 277 1.86 6.57 -14.57
CA GLU A 277 1.69 7.86 -15.25
C GLU A 277 3.03 8.60 -15.39
N ALA A 278 3.92 8.44 -14.39
CA ALA A 278 5.26 8.99 -14.41
C ALA A 278 6.22 8.15 -13.59
N ILE A 279 7.44 7.99 -14.10
CA ILE A 279 8.56 7.37 -13.40
C ILE A 279 9.87 8.03 -13.84
N GLN A 280 10.89 8.07 -12.98
CA GLN A 280 12.20 8.62 -13.33
C GLN A 280 12.90 7.75 -14.40
N PRO A 281 13.89 8.29 -15.15
CA PRO A 281 14.59 7.53 -16.20
C PRO A 281 15.22 6.22 -15.73
N MET A 282 15.69 6.12 -14.46
CA MET A 282 16.26 4.90 -13.88
C MET A 282 15.24 3.77 -13.84
N GLY A 283 13.98 4.11 -13.69
CA GLY A 283 12.87 3.20 -13.91
C GLY A 283 12.26 2.59 -12.66
N LEU A 284 11.23 1.81 -12.93
CA LEU A 284 10.48 1.01 -11.99
C LEU A 284 10.86 -0.47 -12.20
N LEU A 285 11.34 -1.10 -11.14
CA LEU A 285 11.72 -2.51 -11.14
C LEU A 285 10.69 -3.31 -10.33
N ILE A 286 9.91 -4.16 -10.99
CA ILE A 286 8.91 -5.01 -10.35
C ILE A 286 9.34 -6.47 -10.50
N SER A 287 9.41 -7.20 -9.38
CA SER A 287 9.72 -8.62 -9.37
C SER A 287 8.79 -9.43 -8.48
N ASN A 288 8.49 -10.68 -8.90
CA ASN A 288 7.66 -11.61 -8.12
C ASN A 288 6.27 -11.05 -7.78
N GLY A 289 5.68 -10.27 -8.68
CA GLY A 289 4.35 -9.69 -8.49
C GLY A 289 3.22 -10.65 -8.87
N GLN A 290 2.06 -10.53 -8.22
CA GLN A 290 0.83 -11.24 -8.60
C GLN A 290 -0.33 -10.25 -8.80
N PHE A 291 -1.00 -10.33 -9.94
CA PHE A 291 -1.92 -9.29 -10.38
C PHE A 291 -3.22 -9.86 -10.95
N VAL A 292 -4.34 -9.43 -10.38
CA VAL A 292 -5.69 -9.86 -10.74
C VAL A 292 -6.63 -8.67 -10.85
N CYS A 293 -7.27 -8.50 -12.01
CA CYS A 293 -8.32 -7.50 -12.20
C CYS A 293 -9.67 -8.18 -12.40
N MET A 294 -10.68 -7.82 -11.60
CA MET A 294 -12.02 -8.39 -11.68
C MET A 294 -13.12 -7.36 -11.90
N HIS A 295 -12.87 -6.10 -11.52
CA HIS A 295 -13.89 -5.07 -11.50
C HIS A 295 -13.69 -3.98 -12.56
N GLY A 296 -14.79 -3.33 -12.92
CA GLY A 296 -14.81 -2.23 -13.88
C GLY A 296 -14.55 -2.66 -15.33
N ASP A 297 -14.47 -1.67 -16.22
CA ASP A 297 -14.32 -1.88 -17.66
C ASP A 297 -12.85 -1.97 -18.08
N THR A 298 -11.94 -1.39 -17.33
CA THR A 298 -10.50 -1.37 -17.63
C THR A 298 -9.89 -2.76 -17.49
N ARG A 299 -9.88 -3.35 -16.32
CA ARG A 299 -9.34 -4.68 -16.01
C ARG A 299 -8.00 -4.99 -16.65
N ILE A 300 -7.06 -4.04 -16.52
CA ILE A 300 -5.70 -4.13 -17.03
C ILE A 300 -4.74 -4.15 -15.83
N PRO A 301 -4.12 -5.29 -15.49
CA PRO A 301 -3.16 -5.36 -14.40
C PRO A 301 -2.03 -4.35 -14.46
N VAL A 302 -1.38 -4.16 -15.61
CA VAL A 302 -0.32 -3.14 -15.77
C VAL A 302 -0.65 -2.20 -16.90
N LEU A 303 -0.87 -0.94 -16.55
CA LEU A 303 -1.14 0.14 -17.52
C LEU A 303 -0.04 1.20 -17.42
N VAL A 304 0.73 1.37 -18.51
CA VAL A 304 1.77 2.40 -18.62
C VAL A 304 1.28 3.50 -19.56
N GLU A 305 1.04 4.67 -19.00
CA GLU A 305 0.44 5.81 -19.70
C GLU A 305 1.43 6.51 -20.64
N ASN A 306 0.91 7.25 -21.59
CA ASN A 306 1.69 7.99 -22.58
C ASN A 306 2.53 9.14 -21.99
N THR A 307 2.25 9.55 -20.77
CA THR A 307 3.00 10.55 -20.00
C THR A 307 4.24 9.98 -19.34
N CYS A 308 4.33 8.65 -19.19
CA CYS A 308 5.48 7.98 -18.59
C CYS A 308 6.71 8.08 -19.50
N GLN A 309 7.83 8.53 -18.93
CA GLN A 309 9.11 8.70 -19.64
C GLN A 309 10.22 7.78 -19.13
N GLY A 310 10.05 7.17 -17.96
CA GLY A 310 11.01 6.23 -17.39
C GLY A 310 10.73 4.78 -17.79
N SER A 311 11.71 3.91 -17.62
CA SER A 311 11.56 2.49 -17.95
C SER A 311 10.72 1.73 -16.93
N VAL A 312 9.93 0.74 -17.39
CA VAL A 312 9.17 -0.18 -16.53
C VAL A 312 9.60 -1.61 -16.83
N ARG A 313 10.05 -2.32 -15.80
CA ARG A 313 10.56 -3.68 -15.96
C ARG A 313 9.83 -4.63 -15.01
N LEU A 314 9.29 -5.72 -15.57
CA LEU A 314 8.61 -6.78 -14.86
C LEU A 314 9.37 -8.10 -15.00
N VAL A 315 9.70 -8.74 -13.89
CA VAL A 315 10.44 -10.01 -13.88
C VAL A 315 9.73 -11.01 -12.98
N ASN A 316 9.51 -12.23 -13.49
CA ASN A 316 8.86 -13.32 -12.75
C ASN A 316 7.53 -12.91 -12.11
N CYS A 317 6.69 -12.20 -12.85
CA CYS A 317 5.37 -11.78 -12.41
C CYS A 317 4.28 -12.73 -12.95
N SER A 318 3.21 -12.90 -12.19
CA SER A 318 2.07 -13.74 -12.57
C SER A 318 0.80 -12.90 -12.73
N PHE A 319 0.14 -13.07 -13.87
CA PHE A 319 -1.13 -12.42 -14.22
C PHE A 319 -2.19 -13.50 -14.41
N TRP A 320 -3.29 -13.42 -13.68
CA TRP A 320 -4.37 -14.39 -13.77
C TRP A 320 -5.72 -13.75 -13.42
N GLY A 321 -6.80 -14.50 -13.57
CA GLY A 321 -8.13 -13.95 -13.34
C GLY A 321 -8.77 -13.38 -14.60
N PRO A 322 -9.97 -12.79 -14.54
CA PRO A 322 -10.73 -12.30 -15.68
C PRO A 322 -10.23 -10.94 -16.18
N ASN A 323 -8.91 -10.80 -16.30
CA ASN A 323 -8.29 -9.61 -16.91
C ASN A 323 -8.81 -9.41 -18.33
N ARG A 324 -8.89 -8.18 -18.76
CA ARG A 324 -9.19 -7.86 -20.17
C ARG A 324 -7.92 -7.98 -21.05
N GLN A 325 -6.81 -7.51 -20.55
CA GLN A 325 -5.44 -7.64 -21.06
C GLN A 325 -4.52 -7.72 -19.85
N CYS A 326 -3.26 -8.13 -19.98
CA CYS A 326 -2.34 -8.19 -18.84
C CYS A 326 -1.46 -6.94 -18.74
N VAL A 327 -0.87 -6.51 -19.85
CA VAL A 327 0.01 -5.33 -19.90
C VAL A 327 -0.34 -4.49 -21.12
N VAL A 328 -0.63 -3.21 -20.90
CA VAL A 328 -0.85 -2.23 -21.96
C VAL A 328 0.11 -1.06 -21.77
N SER A 329 0.86 -0.71 -22.80
CA SER A 329 1.82 0.39 -22.77
C SER A 329 1.58 1.39 -23.90
N HIS A 330 1.34 2.63 -23.49
CA HIS A 330 1.31 3.83 -24.35
C HIS A 330 2.59 4.68 -24.18
N SER A 331 3.53 4.20 -23.35
CA SER A 331 4.74 4.94 -23.00
C SER A 331 5.72 5.06 -24.15
N LYS A 332 6.32 6.23 -24.30
CA LYS A 332 7.42 6.47 -25.23
C LYS A 332 8.76 5.90 -24.75
N SER A 333 8.82 5.32 -23.58
CA SER A 333 10.01 4.76 -22.96
C SER A 333 10.13 3.25 -23.22
N PHE A 334 10.93 2.58 -22.40
CA PHE A 334 11.19 1.15 -22.49
C PHE A 334 10.34 0.37 -21.49
N VAL A 335 9.57 -0.61 -21.97
CA VAL A 335 8.84 -1.57 -21.14
C VAL A 335 9.36 -2.97 -21.40
N SER A 336 9.63 -3.75 -20.37
CA SER A 336 10.08 -5.13 -20.52
C SER A 336 9.37 -6.10 -19.59
N LEU A 337 9.10 -7.30 -20.11
CA LEU A 337 8.62 -8.47 -19.40
C LEU A 337 9.64 -9.60 -19.58
N SER A 338 10.07 -10.20 -18.47
CA SER A 338 10.96 -11.37 -18.49
C SER A 338 10.42 -12.44 -17.56
N ASP A 339 10.35 -13.68 -18.06
CA ASP A 339 9.97 -14.87 -17.27
C ASP A 339 8.60 -14.74 -16.56
N CYS A 340 7.65 -14.04 -17.18
CA CYS A 340 6.32 -13.80 -16.63
C CYS A 340 5.32 -14.86 -17.12
N TYR A 341 4.33 -15.18 -16.27
CA TYR A 341 3.14 -15.94 -16.65
C TYR A 341 1.97 -14.99 -16.90
N LEU A 342 1.34 -15.07 -18.06
CA LEU A 342 0.24 -14.18 -18.46
C LEU A 342 -1.00 -14.98 -18.84
N SER A 343 -2.11 -14.69 -18.17
CA SER A 343 -3.40 -15.31 -18.39
C SER A 343 -4.53 -14.33 -18.16
N THR A 344 -5.63 -14.50 -18.88
CA THR A 344 -6.88 -13.74 -18.72
C THR A 344 -8.04 -14.64 -18.30
N THR A 345 -7.77 -15.86 -17.85
CA THR A 345 -8.80 -16.80 -17.44
C THR A 345 -8.88 -16.98 -15.93
N PHE A 346 -10.12 -17.02 -15.46
CA PHE A 346 -10.49 -17.58 -14.18
C PHE A 346 -11.64 -18.57 -14.42
N GLY A 347 -11.43 -19.85 -14.12
CA GLY A 347 -12.48 -20.86 -14.34
C GLY A 347 -12.75 -21.23 -15.82
N GLY A 348 -11.80 -21.02 -16.73
CA GLY A 348 -11.78 -21.66 -18.05
C GLY A 348 -12.51 -20.97 -19.19
N LYS A 349 -12.98 -19.74 -19.04
CA LYS A 349 -13.57 -18.96 -20.16
C LYS A 349 -13.03 -17.55 -20.20
N ASN A 350 -12.34 -17.22 -21.31
CA ASN A 350 -12.09 -15.84 -21.66
C ASN A 350 -12.93 -15.44 -22.89
N THR A 351 -13.29 -14.17 -22.97
CA THR A 351 -14.21 -13.64 -23.99
C THR A 351 -13.66 -12.44 -24.74
N THR A 352 -12.45 -11.96 -24.42
CA THR A 352 -12.01 -10.64 -24.90
C THR A 352 -11.37 -10.66 -26.29
N ARG A 353 -10.71 -11.72 -26.70
CA ARG A 353 -9.88 -11.83 -27.92
C ARG A 353 -8.87 -10.69 -28.11
N LEU A 354 -8.57 -9.97 -27.04
CA LEU A 354 -7.56 -8.92 -27.04
C LEU A 354 -6.19 -9.51 -26.74
N PRO A 355 -5.10 -8.89 -27.21
CA PRO A 355 -3.76 -9.36 -26.91
C PRO A 355 -3.45 -9.24 -25.43
N LEU A 356 -2.72 -10.20 -24.89
CA LEU A 356 -2.32 -10.19 -23.47
C LEU A 356 -1.34 -9.04 -23.17
N VAL A 357 -0.41 -8.78 -24.10
CA VAL A 357 0.52 -7.65 -24.04
C VAL A 357 0.32 -6.78 -25.27
N GLU A 358 0.12 -5.49 -25.09
CA GLU A 358 -0.03 -4.54 -26.17
C GLU A 358 0.84 -3.30 -25.95
N ALA A 359 1.54 -2.84 -26.99
CA ALA A 359 2.29 -1.59 -26.97
C ALA A 359 2.15 -0.84 -28.28
N ASP A 360 1.93 0.49 -28.22
CA ASP A 360 1.73 1.37 -29.37
C ASP A 360 2.73 2.53 -29.43
N ALA A 361 3.68 2.62 -28.49
CA ALA A 361 4.73 3.63 -28.48
C ALA A 361 6.01 3.11 -27.80
N GLY A 362 7.13 3.82 -28.00
CA GLY A 362 8.40 3.53 -27.34
C GLY A 362 9.03 2.21 -27.74
N LYS A 363 9.52 1.44 -26.78
CA LYS A 363 10.20 0.17 -27.00
C LYS A 363 9.65 -0.93 -26.11
N LEU A 364 9.46 -2.13 -26.63
CA LEU A 364 8.96 -3.29 -25.90
C LEU A 364 9.95 -4.46 -25.95
N GLN A 365 10.17 -5.12 -24.83
CA GLN A 365 10.81 -6.43 -24.80
C GLN A 365 9.91 -7.43 -24.05
N VAL A 366 9.68 -8.61 -24.67
CA VAL A 366 8.97 -9.74 -24.05
C VAL A 366 9.82 -10.99 -24.26
N ARG A 367 10.34 -11.54 -23.17
CA ARG A 367 11.29 -12.66 -23.22
C ARG A 367 10.97 -13.72 -22.18
N GLY A 368 11.03 -15.00 -22.58
CA GLY A 368 10.89 -16.14 -21.67
C GLY A 368 9.53 -16.25 -21.00
N CYS A 369 8.51 -15.55 -21.52
CA CYS A 369 7.17 -15.50 -20.94
C CYS A 369 6.32 -16.69 -21.39
N SER A 370 5.38 -17.12 -20.50
CA SER A 370 4.41 -18.17 -20.77
C SER A 370 3.00 -17.58 -20.86
N PHE A 371 2.32 -17.83 -21.98
CA PHE A 371 0.95 -17.34 -22.22
C PHE A 371 -0.07 -18.45 -21.97
N GLY A 372 -0.86 -18.30 -20.93
CA GLY A 372 -1.78 -19.33 -20.40
C GLY A 372 -3.16 -19.35 -21.05
N THR A 373 -3.36 -18.62 -22.14
CA THR A 373 -4.66 -18.52 -22.85
C THR A 373 -4.50 -18.49 -24.36
N ASP A 374 -5.61 -18.61 -25.06
CA ASP A 374 -5.70 -18.74 -26.51
C ASP A 374 -5.75 -17.40 -27.26
N GLU A 375 -5.70 -16.28 -26.55
CA GLU A 375 -5.67 -14.95 -27.11
C GLU A 375 -4.31 -14.64 -27.74
N PRO A 376 -4.23 -13.64 -28.64
CA PRO A 376 -2.95 -13.15 -29.13
C PRO A 376 -2.03 -12.80 -27.96
N SER A 377 -0.82 -13.32 -27.98
CA SER A 377 0.14 -13.17 -26.89
C SER A 377 0.66 -11.73 -26.80
N VAL A 378 1.11 -11.19 -27.95
CA VAL A 378 1.71 -9.85 -28.03
C VAL A 378 1.20 -9.12 -29.27
N ALA A 379 0.81 -7.86 -29.12
CA ALA A 379 0.52 -6.96 -30.21
C ALA A 379 1.50 -5.77 -30.24
N LEU A 380 2.22 -5.65 -31.33
CA LEU A 380 3.15 -4.57 -31.65
C LEU A 380 2.42 -3.59 -32.58
N ARG A 381 1.87 -2.50 -32.04
CA ARG A 381 1.02 -1.57 -32.76
C ARG A 381 1.82 -0.49 -33.49
N LYS A 382 1.21 0.11 -34.50
CA LYS A 382 1.76 1.25 -35.21
C LYS A 382 2.15 2.37 -34.25
N GLY A 383 3.38 2.88 -34.35
CA GLY A 383 3.92 3.89 -33.40
C GLY A 383 4.93 3.34 -32.41
N LEU A 384 4.93 2.02 -32.16
CA LEU A 384 6.01 1.38 -31.43
C LEU A 384 7.30 1.48 -32.25
N GLN A 385 8.38 1.93 -31.63
CA GLN A 385 9.65 2.23 -32.30
C GLN A 385 10.51 0.99 -32.54
N HIS A 386 10.49 0.05 -31.59
CA HIS A 386 11.28 -1.18 -31.65
C HIS A 386 10.71 -2.23 -30.68
N ALA A 387 10.78 -3.49 -31.10
CA ALA A 387 10.42 -4.60 -30.22
C ALA A 387 11.40 -5.77 -30.29
N ILE A 388 11.55 -6.48 -29.16
CA ILE A 388 12.23 -7.77 -29.07
C ILE A 388 11.25 -8.75 -28.41
N VAL A 389 10.84 -9.80 -29.13
CA VAL A 389 9.91 -10.83 -28.65
C VAL A 389 10.55 -12.19 -28.88
N THR A 390 11.11 -12.79 -27.83
CA THR A 390 11.94 -13.98 -27.96
C THR A 390 11.71 -14.99 -26.84
N GLU A 391 11.89 -16.28 -27.16
CA GLU A 391 11.92 -17.38 -26.20
C GLU A 391 10.61 -17.56 -25.42
N ASN A 392 9.49 -17.15 -25.99
CA ASN A 392 8.17 -17.24 -25.36
C ASN A 392 7.43 -18.51 -25.79
N ASN A 393 6.57 -19.02 -24.91
CA ASN A 393 5.69 -20.16 -25.17
C ASN A 393 4.23 -19.81 -24.89
N GLY A 394 3.28 -20.65 -25.32
CA GLY A 394 1.87 -20.42 -25.08
C GLY A 394 1.04 -21.68 -25.32
N VAL A 395 -0.23 -21.66 -24.92
CA VAL A 395 -1.17 -22.79 -25.08
C VAL A 395 -1.26 -23.28 -26.53
N ARG A 396 -1.13 -22.35 -27.49
CA ARG A 396 -1.03 -22.66 -28.94
C ARG A 396 0.21 -22.01 -29.56
N GLY A 397 1.31 -21.95 -28.85
CA GLY A 397 2.46 -21.16 -29.22
C GLY A 397 2.29 -19.67 -28.98
N ALA A 398 3.32 -18.90 -29.23
CA ALA A 398 3.30 -17.45 -29.03
C ALA A 398 2.70 -16.76 -30.29
N GLN A 399 1.47 -16.28 -30.17
CA GLN A 399 0.75 -15.57 -31.24
C GLN A 399 1.13 -14.08 -31.21
N ILE A 400 1.82 -13.60 -32.26
CA ILE A 400 2.36 -12.23 -32.29
C ILE A 400 1.75 -11.45 -33.46
N ILE A 401 1.04 -10.35 -33.11
CA ILE A 401 0.55 -9.38 -34.10
C ILE A 401 1.65 -8.33 -34.28
N ASN A 402 2.27 -8.29 -35.47
CA ASN A 402 3.34 -7.35 -35.78
C ASN A 402 2.90 -6.32 -36.83
N GLU A 403 2.63 -5.07 -36.39
CA GLU A 403 2.29 -3.96 -37.27
C GLU A 403 3.48 -3.02 -37.58
N ILE A 404 4.68 -3.33 -37.02
CA ILE A 404 5.90 -2.50 -37.18
C ILE A 404 6.95 -3.14 -38.09
N GLY A 405 6.65 -4.33 -38.64
CA GLY A 405 7.52 -4.98 -39.62
C GLY A 405 8.93 -5.27 -39.11
N ASP A 406 9.95 -4.87 -39.84
CA ASP A 406 11.36 -5.15 -39.55
C ASP A 406 11.93 -4.39 -38.31
N GLN A 407 11.16 -3.51 -37.72
CA GLN A 407 11.52 -2.89 -36.42
C GLN A 407 11.35 -3.85 -35.26
N ALA A 408 10.77 -5.03 -35.48
CA ALA A 408 10.62 -6.09 -34.50
C ALA A 408 11.61 -7.23 -34.73
N VAL A 409 12.33 -7.63 -33.69
CA VAL A 409 13.06 -8.90 -33.63
C VAL A 409 12.15 -9.94 -33.00
N ILE A 410 11.67 -10.90 -33.82
CA ILE A 410 10.81 -12.00 -33.34
C ILE A 410 11.54 -13.30 -33.62
N ALA A 411 12.04 -13.97 -32.58
CA ALA A 411 12.87 -15.17 -32.73
C ALA A 411 12.69 -16.17 -31.59
N ASN A 412 12.90 -17.44 -31.87
CA ASN A 412 12.95 -18.54 -30.91
C ASN A 412 11.67 -18.67 -30.03
N ASN A 413 10.54 -18.15 -30.49
CA ASN A 413 9.26 -18.37 -29.82
C ASN A 413 8.67 -19.70 -30.22
N GLU A 414 7.87 -20.33 -29.36
CA GLU A 414 7.09 -21.50 -29.73
C GLU A 414 6.17 -21.16 -30.92
N PRO A 415 6.22 -21.94 -32.02
CA PRO A 415 5.42 -21.64 -33.20
C PRO A 415 3.91 -21.70 -32.92
N GLU A 416 3.15 -20.79 -33.55
CA GLU A 416 1.70 -20.81 -33.50
C GLU A 416 1.14 -22.13 -34.03
N GLN A 417 0.29 -22.78 -33.28
CA GLN A 417 -0.40 -24.00 -33.67
C GLN A 417 -1.77 -23.66 -34.22
N LYS A 418 -2.07 -24.09 -35.44
CA LYS A 418 -3.40 -23.93 -36.05
C LYS A 418 -4.46 -24.69 -35.23
N PRO A 419 -5.68 -24.15 -35.12
CA PRO A 419 -6.79 -24.87 -34.51
C PRO A 419 -6.96 -26.25 -35.21
N ARG A 420 -7.07 -27.30 -34.37
CA ARG A 420 -7.45 -28.64 -34.84
C ARG A 420 -8.91 -28.69 -35.26
#